data_5928ea7a63f581eba0d9b2b810f55cf5
#
_entry.id   5928ea7a63f581eba0d9b2b810f55cf5
#
_cell.length_a   1.000
_cell.length_b   1.000
_cell.length_c   1.000
_cell.angle_alpha   90.00
_cell.angle_beta   90.00
_cell.angle_gamma   90.00
#
_symmetry.space_group_name_H-M   'P 1'
#
loop_
_entity.id
_entity.type
_entity.pdbx_description
1 polymer ?
#
loop_
_entity_poly.entity_id
_entity_poly.type
_entity_poly.pdbx_seq_one_letter_code
_entity_poly.pdbx_strand_id
1 'polypeptide(L)'
;MKYLTLLCALLLSSCYEVERNCNEFKTGTFESKITIDGVQYNSIFSRTSKLQVEEFNGVKDSTYVRWINDCEMIFKTIHPKNLAEQKDIHLKILTTTQNSYKFEYGYVGDTNKQLGSATRID
;
A
#
# COMPACT_ATOMS: atom_id res chain seq x y z
N MET A 1 -48.15 -2.32 39.84
CA MET A 1 -46.81 -2.86 39.67
C MET A 1 -46.33 -2.60 38.26
N LYS A 2 -45.47 -1.67 38.14
CA LYS A 2 -44.91 -1.31 36.82
C LYS A 2 -43.62 -2.09 36.64
N TYR A 3 -43.63 -3.05 35.76
CA TYR A 3 -42.40 -3.73 35.36
C TYR A 3 -41.68 -2.83 34.38
N LEU A 4 -40.67 -2.16 34.88
CA LEU A 4 -39.73 -1.43 34.05
C LEU A 4 -38.84 -2.47 33.39
N THR A 5 -39.22 -2.93 32.19
CA THR A 5 -38.34 -3.72 31.34
C THR A 5 -37.24 -2.81 30.86
N LEU A 6 -36.15 -2.86 31.58
CA LEU A 6 -34.89 -2.25 31.13
C LEU A 6 -34.41 -3.02 29.89
N LEU A 7 -34.85 -2.55 28.73
CA LEU A 7 -34.33 -3.03 27.44
C LEU A 7 -32.89 -2.54 27.33
N CYS A 8 -31.96 -3.35 27.81
CA CYS A 8 -30.56 -3.17 27.57
C CYS A 8 -30.34 -3.37 26.08
N ALA A 9 -30.39 -2.28 25.32
CA ALA A 9 -29.94 -2.26 23.97
C ALA A 9 -28.41 -2.48 24.02
N LEU A 10 -28.01 -3.73 23.89
CA LEU A 10 -26.62 -4.09 23.57
C LEU A 10 -26.33 -3.48 22.22
N LEU A 11 -25.74 -2.30 22.24
CA LEU A 11 -25.07 -1.75 21.08
C LEU A 11 -23.87 -2.66 20.85
N LEU A 12 -24.07 -3.68 20.04
CA LEU A 12 -22.99 -4.42 19.44
C LEU A 12 -22.31 -3.45 18.48
N SER A 13 -21.37 -2.68 19.02
CA SER A 13 -20.39 -2.01 18.19
C SER A 13 -19.55 -3.12 17.57
N SER A 14 -19.98 -3.62 16.42
CA SER A 14 -19.13 -4.47 15.62
C SER A 14 -17.98 -3.59 15.17
N CYS A 15 -16.81 -3.77 15.79
CA CYS A 15 -15.57 -3.28 15.24
C CYS A 15 -15.41 -3.98 13.89
N TYR A 16 -15.71 -3.26 12.81
CA TYR A 16 -15.47 -3.75 11.46
C TYR A 16 -13.96 -3.66 11.23
N GLU A 17 -13.27 -4.77 11.47
CA GLU A 17 -11.88 -4.89 11.10
C GLU A 17 -11.82 -5.11 9.59
N VAL A 18 -11.16 -4.19 8.88
CA VAL A 18 -10.88 -4.38 7.45
C VAL A 18 -9.89 -5.52 7.34
N GLU A 19 -10.31 -6.63 6.73
CA GLU A 19 -9.44 -7.76 6.48
C GLU A 19 -8.37 -7.38 5.45
N ARG A 20 -7.11 -7.61 5.80
CA ARG A 20 -5.96 -7.35 4.94
C ARG A 20 -5.11 -8.60 4.83
N ASN A 21 -5.02 -9.15 3.61
CA ASN A 21 -4.18 -10.29 3.28
C ASN A 21 -2.89 -9.83 2.62
N CYS A 22 -2.11 -9.02 3.33
CA CYS A 22 -0.93 -8.38 2.77
C CYS A 22 0.15 -9.37 2.32
N ASN A 23 0.25 -10.53 2.98
CA ASN A 23 1.23 -11.56 2.63
C ASN A 23 1.07 -12.09 1.20
N GLU A 24 -0.14 -12.07 0.65
CA GLU A 24 -0.41 -12.49 -0.72
C GLU A 24 0.23 -11.56 -1.76
N PHE A 25 0.63 -10.35 -1.34
CA PHE A 25 1.13 -9.32 -2.25
C PHE A 25 2.61 -9.00 -2.05
N LYS A 26 3.34 -9.80 -1.28
CA LYS A 26 4.78 -9.55 -1.04
C LYS A 26 5.63 -9.75 -2.28
N THR A 27 5.24 -10.67 -3.14
CA THR A 27 5.94 -10.98 -4.39
C THR A 27 4.95 -11.06 -5.54
N GLY A 28 5.42 -10.84 -6.76
CA GLY A 28 4.62 -10.97 -7.97
C GLY A 28 4.81 -9.81 -8.93
N THR A 29 4.01 -9.80 -9.97
CA THR A 29 3.97 -8.73 -10.97
C THR A 29 2.61 -8.04 -10.91
N PHE A 30 2.65 -6.70 -10.90
CA PHE A 30 1.47 -5.87 -10.65
C PHE A 30 1.42 -4.70 -11.61
N GLU A 31 0.20 -4.27 -11.91
CA GLU A 31 -0.06 -2.97 -12.52
C GLU A 31 -0.44 -1.98 -11.42
N SER A 32 0.29 -0.88 -11.35
CA SER A 32 0.07 0.19 -10.38
C SER A 32 -0.68 1.35 -11.01
N LYS A 33 -1.62 1.91 -10.27
CA LYS A 33 -2.34 3.13 -10.63
C LYS A 33 -2.24 4.13 -9.49
N ILE A 34 -1.65 5.28 -9.77
CA ILE A 34 -1.45 6.35 -8.79
C ILE A 34 -2.03 7.64 -9.37
N THR A 35 -2.77 8.38 -8.57
CA THR A 35 -3.32 9.68 -8.96
C THR A 35 -2.59 10.77 -8.17
N ILE A 36 -1.97 11.69 -8.89
CA ILE A 36 -1.28 12.86 -8.33
C ILE A 36 -1.84 14.10 -9.02
N ASP A 37 -2.37 15.04 -8.23
CA ASP A 37 -2.95 16.29 -8.73
C ASP A 37 -3.99 16.06 -9.84
N GLY A 38 -4.83 15.04 -9.70
CA GLY A 38 -5.87 14.70 -10.65
C GLY A 38 -5.41 13.95 -11.90
N VAL A 39 -4.10 13.69 -12.04
CA VAL A 39 -3.52 12.94 -13.16
C VAL A 39 -3.20 11.51 -12.72
N GLN A 40 -3.69 10.54 -13.49
CA GLN A 40 -3.44 9.13 -13.24
C GLN A 40 -2.14 8.68 -13.93
N TYR A 41 -1.26 8.05 -13.16
CA TYR A 41 -0.03 7.43 -13.65
C TYR A 41 -0.14 5.92 -13.52
N ASN A 42 0.14 5.21 -14.60
CA ASN A 42 0.13 3.74 -14.64
C ASN A 42 1.55 3.23 -14.82
N SER A 43 1.90 2.21 -14.07
CA SER A 43 3.19 1.53 -14.21
C SER A 43 3.02 0.05 -13.95
N ILE A 44 4.02 -0.73 -14.38
CA ILE A 44 4.10 -2.17 -14.08
C ILE A 44 5.34 -2.38 -13.24
N PHE A 45 5.19 -3.16 -12.17
CA PHE A 45 6.34 -3.53 -11.35
C PHE A 45 6.32 -5.01 -11.01
N SER A 46 7.52 -5.56 -10.88
CA SER A 46 7.74 -6.91 -10.36
C SER A 46 8.47 -6.81 -9.04
N ARG A 47 8.01 -7.53 -8.05
CA ARG A 47 8.57 -7.51 -6.71
C ARG A 47 8.98 -8.90 -6.26
N THR A 48 10.20 -9.00 -5.78
CA THR A 48 10.73 -10.16 -5.05
C THR A 48 10.80 -9.83 -3.56
N SER A 49 11.33 -10.73 -2.75
CA SER A 49 11.45 -10.49 -1.31
C SER A 49 12.33 -9.28 -0.95
N LYS A 50 13.23 -8.85 -1.85
CA LYS A 50 14.23 -7.81 -1.58
C LYS A 50 14.25 -6.65 -2.57
N LEU A 51 13.70 -6.85 -3.77
CA LEU A 51 13.79 -5.88 -4.86
C LEU A 51 12.44 -5.65 -5.49
N GLN A 52 12.24 -4.42 -5.94
CA GLN A 52 11.14 -4.07 -6.83
C GLN A 52 11.71 -3.40 -8.06
N VAL A 53 11.31 -3.88 -9.23
CA VAL A 53 11.66 -3.28 -10.52
C VAL A 53 10.39 -2.70 -11.11
N GLU A 54 10.36 -1.39 -11.28
CA GLU A 54 9.22 -0.67 -11.87
C GLU A 54 9.57 -0.22 -13.28
N GLU A 55 8.62 -0.39 -14.19
CA GLU A 55 8.72 0.11 -15.57
C GLU A 55 7.65 1.17 -15.80
N PHE A 56 8.11 2.36 -16.15
CA PHE A 56 7.28 3.51 -16.46
C PHE A 56 7.81 4.20 -17.71
N ASN A 57 6.96 4.33 -18.74
CA ASN A 57 7.33 4.94 -20.03
C ASN A 57 8.61 4.35 -20.66
N GLY A 58 8.77 3.03 -20.56
CA GLY A 58 9.94 2.34 -21.09
C GLY A 58 11.21 2.45 -20.26
N VAL A 59 11.17 3.15 -19.14
CA VAL A 59 12.30 3.29 -18.20
C VAL A 59 12.11 2.35 -17.03
N LYS A 60 13.15 1.57 -16.70
CA LYS A 60 13.14 0.65 -15.55
C LYS A 60 13.94 1.25 -14.40
N ASP A 61 13.30 1.29 -13.22
CA ASP A 61 13.94 1.68 -11.97
C ASP A 61 13.84 0.54 -10.97
N SER A 62 14.91 0.35 -10.20
CA SER A 62 14.98 -0.68 -9.19
C SER A 62 15.13 -0.07 -7.81
N THR A 63 14.43 -0.63 -6.85
CA THR A 63 14.51 -0.24 -5.44
C THR A 63 14.71 -1.46 -4.56
N TYR A 64 15.40 -1.26 -3.44
CA TYR A 64 15.40 -2.24 -2.36
C TYR A 64 14.07 -2.17 -1.62
N VAL A 65 13.56 -3.32 -1.22
CA VAL A 65 12.32 -3.45 -0.45
C VAL A 65 12.63 -4.02 0.92
N ARG A 66 12.17 -3.36 1.97
CA ARG A 66 12.26 -3.86 3.34
C ARG A 66 10.88 -3.83 3.97
N TRP A 67 10.36 -4.99 4.34
CA TRP A 67 9.09 -5.09 5.06
C TRP A 67 9.32 -4.81 6.54
N ILE A 68 8.60 -3.82 7.10
CA ILE A 68 8.66 -3.51 8.53
C ILE A 68 7.57 -4.23 9.32
N ASN A 69 6.51 -4.65 8.66
CA ASN A 69 5.50 -5.58 9.13
C ASN A 69 4.79 -6.18 7.91
N ASP A 70 3.73 -6.96 8.11
CA ASP A 70 3.05 -7.65 7.00
C ASP A 70 2.44 -6.72 5.96
N CYS A 71 2.09 -5.49 6.35
CA CYS A 71 1.37 -4.55 5.49
C CYS A 71 2.12 -3.26 5.18
N GLU A 72 3.35 -3.11 5.67
CA GLU A 72 4.14 -1.88 5.48
C GLU A 72 5.54 -2.19 5.01
N MET A 73 6.01 -1.43 4.04
CA MET A 73 7.35 -1.59 3.48
C MET A 73 8.05 -0.25 3.27
N ILE A 74 9.36 -0.31 3.26
CA ILE A 74 10.24 0.82 2.94
C ILE A 74 10.94 0.53 1.63
N PHE A 75 10.92 1.49 0.71
CA PHE A 75 11.67 1.46 -0.53
C PHE A 75 12.89 2.36 -0.44
N LYS A 76 14.01 1.85 -0.88
CA LYS A 76 15.26 2.62 -1.00
C LYS A 76 15.76 2.55 -2.44
N THR A 77 15.94 3.71 -3.06
CA THR A 77 16.47 3.80 -4.43
C THR A 77 17.91 3.28 -4.47
N ILE A 78 18.24 2.39 -5.42
CA ILE A 78 19.58 1.76 -5.54
C ILE A 78 20.43 2.79 -6.24
N HIS A 79 20.49 3.55 -6.94
CA HIS A 79 21.39 4.54 -7.52
C HIS A 79 20.66 5.90 -7.60
N PRO A 80 20.53 6.60 -6.46
CA PRO A 80 19.82 7.88 -6.46
C PRO A 80 20.57 8.92 -7.33
N LYS A 81 19.82 9.58 -8.19
CA LYS A 81 20.35 10.59 -9.12
C LYS A 81 20.31 12.00 -8.54
N ASN A 82 19.54 12.20 -7.47
CA ASN A 82 19.35 13.51 -6.83
C ASN A 82 18.99 13.33 -5.34
N LEU A 83 18.88 14.44 -4.62
CA LEU A 83 18.56 14.42 -3.19
C LEU A 83 17.17 13.85 -2.88
N ALA A 84 16.19 14.07 -3.75
CA ALA A 84 14.83 13.54 -3.55
C ALA A 84 14.82 12.01 -3.63
N GLU A 85 15.57 11.42 -4.57
CA GLU A 85 15.70 9.97 -4.71
C GLU A 85 16.49 9.32 -3.57
N GLN A 86 17.26 10.08 -2.79
CA GLN A 86 17.95 9.58 -1.60
C GLN A 86 17.01 9.38 -0.41
N LYS A 87 15.81 9.96 -0.45
CA LYS A 87 14.82 9.79 0.61
C LYS A 87 14.11 8.47 0.44
N ASP A 88 14.00 7.73 1.53
CA ASP A 88 13.24 6.47 1.55
C ASP A 88 11.75 6.74 1.45
N ILE A 89 11.04 5.81 0.83
CA ILE A 89 9.60 5.86 0.67
C ILE A 89 8.95 4.80 1.56
N HIS A 90 7.96 5.21 2.32
CA HIS A 90 7.11 4.32 3.11
C HIS A 90 5.82 4.04 2.36
N LEU A 91 5.44 2.77 2.25
CA LEU A 91 4.19 2.35 1.66
C LEU A 91 3.42 1.49 2.68
N LYS A 92 2.15 1.81 2.86
CA LYS A 92 1.24 1.07 3.72
C LYS A 92 0.07 0.53 2.91
N ILE A 93 -0.14 -0.77 2.98
CA ILE A 93 -1.32 -1.40 2.39
C ILE A 93 -2.53 -1.11 3.28
N LEU A 94 -3.56 -0.49 2.72
CA LEU A 94 -4.76 -0.10 3.44
C LEU A 94 -5.85 -1.16 3.39
N THR A 95 -6.11 -1.72 2.21
CA THR A 95 -7.11 -2.76 1.97
C THR A 95 -6.63 -3.72 0.91
N THR A 96 -7.12 -4.95 0.95
CA THR A 96 -6.83 -5.96 -0.06
C THR A 96 -8.11 -6.57 -0.61
N THR A 97 -8.06 -7.02 -1.85
CA THR A 97 -9.04 -7.90 -2.48
C THR A 97 -8.35 -9.21 -2.85
N GLN A 98 -8.98 -10.06 -3.63
CA GLN A 98 -8.38 -11.32 -4.06
C GLN A 98 -7.11 -11.11 -4.90
N ASN A 99 -7.06 -10.06 -5.73
CA ASN A 99 -5.98 -9.85 -6.69
C ASN A 99 -5.44 -8.42 -6.69
N SER A 100 -5.86 -7.57 -5.78
CA SER A 100 -5.45 -6.16 -5.74
C SER A 100 -5.33 -5.64 -4.32
N TYR A 101 -4.63 -4.52 -4.17
CA TYR A 101 -4.58 -3.80 -2.91
C TYR A 101 -4.58 -2.30 -3.15
N LYS A 102 -5.12 -1.56 -2.18
CA LYS A 102 -5.01 -0.11 -2.10
C LYS A 102 -3.95 0.25 -1.07
N PHE A 103 -3.21 1.30 -1.35
CA PHE A 103 -2.11 1.72 -0.49
C PHE A 103 -2.00 3.23 -0.42
N GLU A 104 -1.33 3.68 0.62
CA GLU A 104 -0.80 5.03 0.73
C GLU A 104 0.72 4.98 0.76
N TYR A 105 1.37 6.01 0.22
CA TYR A 105 2.81 6.10 0.22
C TYR A 105 3.27 7.55 0.33
N GLY A 106 4.50 7.74 0.78
CA GLY A 106 5.14 9.03 0.89
C GLY A 106 6.54 8.88 1.44
N TYR A 107 7.25 9.97 1.56
CA TYR A 107 8.57 9.93 2.19
C TYR A 107 8.44 9.55 3.66
N VAL A 108 9.43 8.81 4.17
CA VAL A 108 9.50 8.46 5.58
C VAL A 108 9.49 9.74 6.42
N GLY A 109 8.57 9.79 7.39
CA GLY A 109 8.44 10.95 8.27
C GLY A 109 7.62 12.11 7.73
N ASP A 110 7.18 12.05 6.46
CA ASP A 110 6.30 13.05 5.88
C ASP A 110 4.84 12.73 6.19
N THR A 111 4.04 13.77 6.48
CA THR A 111 2.59 13.64 6.69
C THR A 111 1.81 13.61 5.38
N ASN A 112 2.38 14.12 4.29
CA ASN A 112 1.77 14.10 2.96
C ASN A 112 1.84 12.68 2.40
N LYS A 113 0.67 12.07 2.15
CA LYS A 113 0.56 10.73 1.59
C LYS A 113 -0.21 10.77 0.28
N GLN A 114 0.28 10.01 -0.70
CA GLN A 114 -0.41 9.78 -1.97
C GLN A 114 -1.12 8.42 -1.88
N LEU A 115 -2.22 8.30 -2.60
CA LEU A 115 -2.99 7.05 -2.67
C LEU A 115 -2.78 6.37 -4.02
N GLY A 116 -2.81 5.06 -4.00
CA GLY A 116 -2.71 4.27 -5.21
C GLY A 116 -3.34 2.90 -5.04
N SER A 117 -3.34 2.16 -6.13
CA SER A 117 -3.76 0.77 -6.16
C SER A 117 -2.82 -0.06 -7.01
N ALA A 118 -2.74 -1.34 -6.71
CA ALA A 118 -1.97 -2.30 -7.49
C ALA A 118 -2.79 -3.55 -7.71
N THR A 119 -2.77 -4.07 -8.92
CA THR A 119 -3.50 -5.27 -9.32
C THR A 119 -2.52 -6.30 -9.85
N ARG A 120 -2.60 -7.53 -9.35
CA ARG A 120 -1.77 -8.63 -9.83
C ARG A 120 -2.09 -8.95 -11.29
N ILE A 121 -1.06 -9.10 -12.10
CA ILE A 121 -1.17 -9.42 -13.54
C ILE A 121 -0.41 -10.70 -13.93
N ASP A 122 0.23 -11.37 -13.00
CA ASP A 122 0.89 -12.66 -13.23
C ASP A 122 0.04 -13.87 -12.83
#